data_ef49cf0fbdd508d08ebf98bd5b585a09
#
_entry.id   ef49cf0fbdd508d08ebf98bd5b585a09
#
_cell.length_a   1.000
_cell.length_b   1.000
_cell.length_c   1.000
_cell.angle_alpha   90.00
_cell.angle_beta   90.00
_cell.angle_gamma   90.00
#
_symmetry.space_group_name_H-M   'P 1'
#
loop_
_entity.id
_entity.type
_entity.pdbx_description
1 polymer ?
#
loop_
_entity_poly.entity_id
_entity_poly.type
_entity_poly.pdbx_seq_one_letter_code
_entity_poly.pdbx_strand_id
1 'polypeptide(L)'
;HEGDYNDDLATTQRVRSQYADIFKDIEGLIKDKIEFDSRNMSQDEIEDGASSQSLNILGQSRLNLLVPSIGTFFTELPLEQAFLWEDSQRAISARRMVAPSFNDIRHILNTAQIFHFKKQENLHNSKVLRLVTFDGDVTLYEDGGSLVYTNPVIPYILKLLRCGINVGIVTAAGYDEAGTYENRLKGLIVALHDSTDIPVSQKQNLTIMGGESSYLFRYYEDPEEDNFGFRQIDKEEWLLPRMKAWALEDVEKTLYFAERTLNRLRKRLNLPSEISIIRKVRAVGIVPGERYDEASKRPVPVNLDREELE
;
A
#
# COMPACT_ATOMS: atom_id res chain seq x y z
N HIS A 1 -0.46 41.11 -29.79
CA HIS A 1 0.34 39.98 -29.22
C HIS A 1 0.72 40.15 -27.76
N GLU A 2 1.04 41.34 -27.25
CA GLU A 2 1.31 41.55 -25.80
C GLU A 2 0.03 41.54 -24.95
N GLY A 3 -1.12 41.97 -25.47
CA GLY A 3 -2.39 41.95 -24.80
C GLY A 3 -2.90 40.53 -24.55
N ASP A 4 -2.78 39.62 -25.50
CA ASP A 4 -3.20 38.22 -25.40
C ASP A 4 -2.36 37.43 -24.36
N TYR A 5 -1.06 37.72 -24.27
CA TYR A 5 -0.17 37.06 -23.32
C TYR A 5 -0.48 37.45 -21.86
N ASN A 6 -0.78 38.70 -21.59
CA ASN A 6 -1.14 39.21 -20.27
C ASN A 6 -2.50 38.68 -19.81
N ASP A 7 -3.48 38.54 -20.71
CA ASP A 7 -4.80 38.00 -20.43
C ASP A 7 -4.71 36.48 -20.11
N ASP A 8 -3.81 35.79 -20.80
CA ASP A 8 -3.49 34.38 -20.58
C ASP A 8 -2.84 34.14 -19.24
N LEU A 9 -1.94 34.99 -18.79
CA LEU A 9 -1.26 34.88 -17.48
C LEU A 9 -2.25 35.17 -16.35
N ALA A 10 -3.08 36.19 -16.47
CA ALA A 10 -4.11 36.54 -15.49
C ALA A 10 -5.14 35.41 -15.34
N THR A 11 -5.53 34.75 -16.42
CA THR A 11 -6.45 33.61 -16.39
C THR A 11 -5.82 32.41 -15.69
N THR A 12 -4.56 32.08 -15.97
CA THR A 12 -3.84 31.00 -15.29
C THR A 12 -3.70 31.25 -13.80
N GLN A 13 -3.39 32.47 -13.37
CA GLN A 13 -3.29 32.85 -11.97
C GLN A 13 -4.64 32.72 -11.25
N ARG A 14 -5.75 33.14 -11.90
CA ARG A 14 -7.09 32.98 -11.36
C ARG A 14 -7.46 31.51 -11.15
N VAL A 15 -7.22 30.66 -12.15
CA VAL A 15 -7.46 29.21 -12.07
C VAL A 15 -6.62 28.58 -10.96
N ARG A 16 -5.36 28.99 -10.83
CA ARG A 16 -4.46 28.53 -9.76
C ARG A 16 -5.02 28.87 -8.38
N SER A 17 -5.48 30.11 -8.18
CA SER A 17 -6.09 30.52 -6.90
C SER A 17 -7.35 29.72 -6.59
N GLN A 18 -8.22 29.52 -7.58
CA GLN A 18 -9.44 28.72 -7.39
C GLN A 18 -9.15 27.27 -6.99
N TYR A 19 -8.19 26.61 -7.62
CA TYR A 19 -7.81 25.27 -7.21
C TYR A 19 -7.14 25.23 -5.84
N ALA A 20 -6.30 26.20 -5.51
CA ALA A 20 -5.70 26.30 -4.18
C ALA A 20 -6.77 26.42 -3.10
N ASP A 21 -7.79 27.25 -3.29
CA ASP A 21 -8.92 27.39 -2.36
C ASP A 21 -9.71 26.07 -2.22
N ILE A 22 -9.97 25.37 -3.33
CA ILE A 22 -10.65 24.06 -3.29
C ILE A 22 -9.82 23.04 -2.48
N PHE A 23 -8.51 22.95 -2.71
CA PHE A 23 -7.64 22.03 -1.97
C PHE A 23 -7.55 22.39 -0.49
N LYS A 24 -7.58 23.68 -0.15
CA LYS A 24 -7.64 24.16 1.22
C LYS A 24 -8.94 23.77 1.92
N ASP A 25 -10.07 23.87 1.23
CA ASP A 25 -11.37 23.45 1.78
C ASP A 25 -11.39 21.93 2.02
N ILE A 26 -10.84 21.11 1.09
CA ILE A 26 -10.72 19.67 1.27
C ILE A 26 -9.77 19.33 2.43
N GLU A 27 -8.66 20.05 2.58
CA GLU A 27 -7.76 19.92 3.73
C GLU A 27 -8.50 20.14 5.05
N GLY A 28 -9.35 21.16 5.13
CA GLY A 28 -10.22 21.43 6.29
C GLY A 28 -11.17 20.27 6.59
N LEU A 29 -11.82 19.71 5.57
CA LEU A 29 -12.73 18.56 5.73
C LEU A 29 -12.01 17.30 6.22
N ILE A 30 -10.79 17.05 5.75
CA ILE A 30 -9.96 15.92 6.22
C ILE A 30 -9.56 16.12 7.67
N LYS A 31 -9.15 17.32 8.05
CA LYS A 31 -8.78 17.65 9.42
C LYS A 31 -9.95 17.47 10.37
N ASP A 32 -11.14 18.00 10.03
CA ASP A 32 -12.36 17.79 10.79
C ASP A 32 -12.68 16.30 11.00
N LYS A 33 -12.46 15.48 9.94
CA LYS A 33 -12.69 14.04 10.04
C LYS A 33 -11.69 13.36 10.99
N ILE A 34 -10.41 13.69 10.92
CA ILE A 34 -9.38 13.14 11.82
C ILE A 34 -9.74 13.46 13.28
N GLU A 35 -10.12 14.71 13.56
CA GLU A 35 -10.51 15.12 14.90
C GLU A 35 -11.79 14.40 15.38
N PHE A 36 -12.76 14.20 14.48
CA PHE A 36 -13.98 13.47 14.77
C PHE A 36 -13.71 12.00 15.09
N ASP A 37 -12.92 11.31 14.24
CA ASP A 37 -12.56 9.90 14.42
C ASP A 37 -11.77 9.70 15.74
N SER A 38 -10.85 10.62 16.06
CA SER A 38 -10.06 10.55 17.30
C SER A 38 -10.91 10.69 18.56
N ARG A 39 -11.95 11.54 18.54
CA ARG A 39 -12.87 11.69 19.67
C ARG A 39 -13.72 10.44 19.91
N ASN A 40 -14.17 9.81 18.82
CA ASN A 40 -15.00 8.61 18.92
C ASN A 40 -14.18 7.40 19.40
N MET A 41 -12.94 7.22 18.94
CA MET A 41 -12.05 6.16 19.42
C MET A 41 -11.78 6.26 20.93
N SER A 42 -11.70 7.49 21.47
CA SER A 42 -11.50 7.70 22.92
C SER A 42 -12.75 7.39 23.75
N GLN A 43 -13.93 7.40 23.16
CA GLN A 43 -15.20 7.06 23.82
C GLN A 43 -15.45 5.54 23.81
N ASP A 44 -15.10 4.83 22.74
CA ASP A 44 -15.26 3.39 22.62
C ASP A 44 -14.36 2.61 23.62
N GLU A 45 -13.22 3.18 24.03
CA GLU A 45 -12.34 2.59 25.07
C GLU A 45 -12.94 2.71 26.49
N ILE A 46 -13.94 3.56 26.71
CA ILE A 46 -14.56 3.80 28.02
C ILE A 46 -15.86 3.00 28.21
N GLU A 47 -16.50 2.57 27.12
CA GLU A 47 -17.78 1.83 27.16
C GLU A 47 -17.66 0.38 26.69
N ASP A 48 -16.88 -0.41 27.41
CA ASP A 48 -16.90 -1.88 27.28
C ASP A 48 -18.17 -2.43 27.93
N GLY A 49 -19.31 -2.40 27.21
CA GLY A 49 -20.52 -3.04 27.74
C GLY A 49 -21.89 -2.72 27.15
N ALA A 50 -22.04 -1.84 26.18
CA ALA A 50 -23.36 -1.55 25.61
C ALA A 50 -23.34 -1.44 24.08
N SER A 51 -24.19 -2.25 23.47
CA SER A 51 -24.49 -2.40 22.03
C SER A 51 -24.23 -1.15 21.14
N SER A 52 -23.17 -1.24 20.38
CA SER A 52 -22.62 -0.21 19.47
C SER A 52 -23.48 0.14 18.23
N GLN A 53 -24.71 -0.33 18.12
CA GLN A 53 -25.54 -0.10 16.91
C GLN A 53 -26.44 1.15 16.94
N SER A 54 -26.63 1.77 18.09
CA SER A 54 -27.59 2.90 18.21
C SER A 54 -26.93 4.30 18.19
N LEU A 55 -25.62 4.42 18.32
CA LEU A 55 -24.90 5.68 18.38
C LEU A 55 -24.42 6.23 17.03
N ASN A 56 -24.50 5.43 15.97
CA ASN A 56 -24.01 5.80 14.64
C ASN A 56 -24.87 6.82 13.86
N ILE A 57 -25.97 7.32 14.43
CA ILE A 57 -26.88 8.26 13.74
C ILE A 57 -26.62 9.72 14.14
N LEU A 58 -25.97 9.98 15.26
CA LEU A 58 -25.80 11.34 15.81
C LEU A 58 -24.45 12.00 15.53
N GLY A 59 -23.50 11.34 14.86
CA GLY A 59 -22.21 11.92 14.59
C GLY A 59 -21.49 11.35 13.39
N GLN A 60 -21.74 11.88 12.20
CA GLN A 60 -20.89 11.68 11.05
C GLN A 60 -20.08 12.95 10.77
N SER A 61 -18.80 12.81 10.39
CA SER A 61 -18.04 13.96 9.93
C SER A 61 -18.65 14.54 8.65
N ARG A 62 -18.45 15.84 8.39
CA ARG A 62 -18.91 16.48 7.15
C ARG A 62 -18.40 15.72 5.91
N LEU A 63 -17.21 15.20 5.96
CA LEU A 63 -16.63 14.44 4.86
C LEU A 63 -17.36 13.09 4.65
N ASN A 64 -17.78 12.40 5.72
CA ASN A 64 -18.61 11.19 5.60
C ASN A 64 -20.00 11.46 5.01
N LEU A 65 -20.56 12.64 5.28
CA LEU A 65 -21.85 13.03 4.66
C LEU A 65 -21.72 13.25 3.16
N LEU A 66 -20.56 13.75 2.69
CA LEU A 66 -20.29 13.99 1.27
C LEU A 66 -19.84 12.69 0.56
N VAL A 67 -19.05 11.86 1.23
CA VAL A 67 -18.50 10.61 0.69
C VAL A 67 -18.69 9.51 1.75
N PRO A 68 -19.86 8.83 1.76
CA PRO A 68 -20.18 7.83 2.80
C PRO A 68 -19.17 6.68 2.92
N SER A 69 -18.49 6.31 1.84
CA SER A 69 -17.50 5.24 1.78
C SER A 69 -16.07 5.68 2.12
N ILE A 70 -15.89 6.95 2.55
CA ILE A 70 -14.54 7.44 2.88
C ILE A 70 -13.97 6.69 4.09
N GLY A 71 -12.73 6.23 3.95
CA GLY A 71 -11.99 5.57 5.03
C GLY A 71 -11.44 6.54 6.09
N THR A 72 -10.67 5.99 7.00
CA THR A 72 -9.98 6.75 8.05
C THR A 72 -8.73 7.43 7.49
N PHE A 73 -8.50 8.67 7.88
CA PHE A 73 -7.24 9.36 7.63
C PHE A 73 -6.36 9.29 8.88
N PHE A 74 -5.08 8.93 8.68
CA PHE A 74 -4.10 8.82 9.76
C PHE A 74 -3.20 10.05 9.89
N THR A 75 -3.19 10.91 8.87
CA THR A 75 -2.34 12.11 8.82
C THR A 75 -3.10 13.28 8.23
N GLU A 76 -2.85 14.47 8.76
CA GLU A 76 -3.23 15.71 8.10
C GLU A 76 -2.51 15.79 6.75
N LEU A 77 -3.18 16.33 5.74
CA LEU A 77 -2.64 16.51 4.40
C LEU A 77 -2.63 17.99 4.04
N PRO A 78 -1.48 18.67 3.97
CA PRO A 78 -1.39 20.07 3.53
C PRO A 78 -1.58 20.17 2.01
N LEU A 79 -2.83 20.01 1.56
CA LEU A 79 -3.20 19.87 0.15
C LEU A 79 -3.04 21.18 -0.63
N GLU A 80 -3.33 22.34 -0.03
CA GLU A 80 -3.11 23.64 -0.65
C GLU A 80 -1.63 23.80 -1.04
N GLN A 81 -0.74 23.56 -0.09
CA GLN A 81 0.70 23.68 -0.30
C GLN A 81 1.21 22.66 -1.33
N ALA A 82 0.73 21.44 -1.25
CA ALA A 82 1.10 20.37 -2.19
C ALA A 82 0.63 20.69 -3.61
N PHE A 83 -0.60 21.20 -3.78
CA PHE A 83 -1.10 21.64 -5.07
C PHE A 83 -0.24 22.76 -5.66
N LEU A 84 0.07 23.80 -4.88
CA LEU A 84 0.88 24.92 -5.35
C LEU A 84 2.28 24.47 -5.79
N TRP A 85 2.86 23.49 -5.10
CA TRP A 85 4.14 22.90 -5.49
C TRP A 85 4.03 22.08 -6.77
N GLU A 86 3.05 21.17 -6.87
CA GLU A 86 2.83 20.34 -8.08
C GLU A 86 2.47 21.20 -9.29
N ASP A 87 1.66 22.25 -9.11
CA ASP A 87 1.32 23.20 -10.17
C ASP A 87 2.55 23.91 -10.72
N SER A 88 3.50 24.29 -9.85
CA SER A 88 4.76 24.89 -10.27
C SER A 88 5.65 23.95 -11.11
N GLN A 89 5.53 22.63 -10.92
CA GLN A 89 6.29 21.62 -11.66
C GLN A 89 5.59 21.14 -12.93
N ARG A 90 4.25 21.08 -12.91
CA ARG A 90 3.43 20.41 -13.93
C ARG A 90 2.52 21.34 -14.72
N ALA A 91 2.50 22.63 -14.36
CA ALA A 91 1.64 23.65 -14.98
C ALA A 91 0.16 23.22 -15.10
N ILE A 92 -0.39 22.67 -14.00
CA ILE A 92 -1.77 22.15 -13.94
C ILE A 92 -2.76 23.27 -14.27
N SER A 93 -2.59 24.43 -13.64
CA SER A 93 -3.45 25.61 -13.82
C SER A 93 -3.36 26.20 -15.24
N ALA A 94 -2.24 26.02 -15.93
CA ALA A 94 -2.07 26.51 -17.29
C ALA A 94 -2.93 25.76 -18.32
N ARG A 95 -3.47 24.59 -17.97
CA ARG A 95 -4.40 23.83 -18.83
C ARG A 95 -5.80 24.45 -18.89
N ARG A 96 -6.07 25.48 -18.10
CA ARG A 96 -7.27 26.35 -18.07
C ARG A 96 -8.60 25.62 -17.97
N MET A 97 -9.11 25.09 -19.07
CA MET A 97 -10.43 24.46 -19.18
C MET A 97 -10.43 22.97 -18.81
N VAL A 98 -9.27 22.43 -18.45
CA VAL A 98 -9.13 21.01 -18.12
C VAL A 98 -8.90 20.88 -16.62
N ALA A 99 -9.82 20.19 -15.93
CA ALA A 99 -9.65 19.87 -14.53
C ALA A 99 -8.38 19.02 -14.27
N PRO A 100 -7.81 19.06 -13.05
CA PRO A 100 -6.72 18.17 -12.69
C PRO A 100 -7.09 16.72 -12.97
N SER A 101 -6.21 15.99 -13.64
CA SER A 101 -6.39 14.57 -13.93
C SER A 101 -6.30 13.74 -12.64
N PHE A 102 -6.79 12.50 -12.68
CA PHE A 102 -6.61 11.56 -11.57
C PHE A 102 -5.14 11.42 -11.17
N ASN A 103 -4.23 11.44 -12.14
CA ASN A 103 -2.80 11.37 -11.89
C ASN A 103 -2.26 12.63 -11.19
N ASP A 104 -2.75 13.82 -11.55
CA ASP A 104 -2.40 15.06 -10.85
C ASP A 104 -2.86 15.01 -9.39
N ILE A 105 -4.10 14.57 -9.14
CA ILE A 105 -4.63 14.40 -7.77
C ILE A 105 -3.76 13.42 -6.96
N ARG A 106 -3.37 12.29 -7.55
CA ARG A 106 -2.49 11.32 -6.89
C ARG A 106 -1.13 11.93 -6.53
N HIS A 107 -0.54 12.73 -7.41
CA HIS A 107 0.72 13.43 -7.11
C HIS A 107 0.54 14.45 -5.98
N ILE A 108 -0.53 15.24 -6.01
CA ILE A 108 -0.83 16.21 -4.95
C ILE A 108 -0.97 15.52 -3.59
N LEU A 109 -1.70 14.40 -3.53
CA LEU A 109 -1.86 13.61 -2.30
C LEU A 109 -0.53 13.07 -1.78
N ASN A 110 0.30 12.49 -2.66
CA ASN A 110 1.62 11.98 -2.29
C ASN A 110 2.54 13.10 -1.78
N THR A 111 2.55 14.25 -2.45
CA THR A 111 3.33 15.42 -2.05
C THR A 111 2.84 15.98 -0.69
N ALA A 112 1.53 16.01 -0.45
CA ALA A 112 0.97 16.41 0.82
C ALA A 112 1.42 15.49 1.97
N GLN A 113 1.44 14.17 1.76
CA GLN A 113 1.96 13.22 2.73
C GLN A 113 3.46 13.47 3.05
N ILE A 114 4.28 13.71 2.02
CA ILE A 114 5.70 14.02 2.21
C ILE A 114 5.87 15.33 3.00
N PHE A 115 5.08 16.37 2.70
CA PHE A 115 5.12 17.64 3.43
C PHE A 115 4.69 17.48 4.89
N HIS A 116 3.68 16.65 5.16
CA HIS A 116 3.28 16.32 6.51
C HIS A 116 4.44 15.68 7.30
N PHE A 117 5.07 14.64 6.77
CA PHE A 117 6.20 13.98 7.42
C PHE A 117 7.36 14.93 7.67
N LYS A 118 7.72 15.76 6.69
CA LYS A 118 8.77 16.76 6.84
C LYS A 118 8.46 17.79 7.92
N LYS A 119 7.21 18.22 8.02
CA LYS A 119 6.75 19.14 9.09
C LYS A 119 6.89 18.48 10.46
N GLN A 120 6.51 17.20 10.60
CA GLN A 120 6.64 16.45 11.85
C GLN A 120 8.11 16.24 12.25
N GLU A 121 9.00 15.92 11.31
CA GLU A 121 10.43 15.80 11.58
C GLU A 121 11.02 17.12 12.13
N ASN A 122 10.66 18.24 11.54
CA ASN A 122 11.11 19.56 11.99
C ASN A 122 10.59 19.92 13.40
N LEU A 123 9.34 19.56 13.71
CA LEU A 123 8.71 19.84 15.00
C LEU A 123 9.31 19.00 16.14
N HIS A 124 9.62 17.73 15.87
CA HIS A 124 10.09 16.79 16.89
C HIS A 124 11.60 16.58 16.91
N ASN A 125 12.33 17.19 15.99
CA ASN A 125 13.77 16.98 15.79
C ASN A 125 14.17 15.50 15.78
N SER A 126 13.32 14.66 15.19
CA SER A 126 13.47 13.20 15.12
C SER A 126 12.97 12.68 13.77
N LYS A 127 13.57 11.59 13.29
CA LYS A 127 13.09 10.92 12.08
C LYS A 127 11.70 10.34 12.33
N VAL A 128 10.70 10.86 11.64
CA VAL A 128 9.31 10.41 11.73
C VAL A 128 9.08 9.20 10.83
N LEU A 129 9.62 9.23 9.60
CA LEU A 129 9.52 8.12 8.67
C LEU A 129 10.49 7.00 9.07
N ARG A 130 9.95 5.91 9.63
CA ARG A 130 10.73 4.76 10.10
C ARG A 130 10.58 3.53 9.25
N LEU A 131 9.47 3.40 8.55
CA LEU A 131 9.12 2.25 7.73
C LEU A 131 8.43 2.69 6.46
N VAL A 132 8.84 2.10 5.33
CA VAL A 132 8.15 2.19 4.05
C VAL A 132 7.82 0.78 3.61
N THR A 133 6.56 0.53 3.24
CA THR A 133 6.13 -0.75 2.71
C THR A 133 5.76 -0.62 1.24
N PHE A 134 6.14 -1.62 0.47
CA PHE A 134 5.79 -1.76 -0.94
C PHE A 134 5.04 -3.08 -1.14
N ASP A 135 3.98 -3.02 -1.93
CA ASP A 135 3.42 -4.23 -2.51
C ASP A 135 4.40 -4.80 -3.56
N GLY A 136 4.48 -6.11 -3.66
CA GLY A 136 5.42 -6.79 -4.55
C GLY A 136 4.88 -6.91 -5.97
N ASP A 137 3.87 -7.76 -6.15
CA ASP A 137 3.31 -8.12 -7.45
C ASP A 137 2.55 -6.93 -8.07
N VAL A 138 2.74 -6.68 -9.37
CA VAL A 138 2.13 -5.57 -10.14
C VAL A 138 2.56 -4.16 -9.65
N THR A 139 3.35 -4.07 -8.57
CA THR A 139 3.85 -2.80 -8.02
C THR A 139 5.35 -2.64 -8.23
N LEU A 140 6.17 -3.56 -7.72
CA LEU A 140 7.62 -3.54 -7.91
C LEU A 140 8.07 -4.33 -9.15
N TYR A 141 7.33 -5.36 -9.52
CA TYR A 141 7.57 -6.21 -10.68
C TYR A 141 6.22 -6.69 -11.25
N GLU A 142 6.23 -7.18 -12.48
CA GLU A 142 5.05 -7.74 -13.13
C GLU A 142 4.56 -9.00 -12.40
N ASP A 143 3.25 -9.31 -12.52
CA ASP A 143 2.68 -10.50 -11.91
C ASP A 143 3.44 -11.76 -12.35
N GLY A 144 3.84 -12.57 -11.39
CA GLY A 144 4.69 -13.73 -11.61
C GLY A 144 6.12 -13.42 -12.05
N GLY A 145 6.50 -12.15 -12.21
CA GLY A 145 7.83 -11.70 -12.62
C GLY A 145 8.85 -11.60 -11.49
N SER A 146 9.97 -10.97 -11.78
CA SER A 146 11.04 -10.71 -10.80
C SER A 146 11.61 -9.29 -10.96
N LEU A 147 12.10 -8.73 -9.86
CA LEU A 147 12.76 -7.44 -9.84
C LEU A 147 14.20 -7.60 -10.36
N VAL A 148 14.42 -7.19 -11.61
CA VAL A 148 15.72 -7.29 -12.26
C VAL A 148 16.67 -6.18 -11.79
N TYR A 149 17.97 -6.42 -11.83
CA TYR A 149 19.04 -5.52 -11.36
C TYR A 149 18.95 -4.11 -11.98
N THR A 150 18.53 -4.00 -13.24
CA THR A 150 18.41 -2.74 -13.97
C THR A 150 17.12 -1.97 -13.70
N ASN A 151 16.26 -2.48 -12.82
CA ASN A 151 14.99 -1.81 -12.53
C ASN A 151 15.24 -0.45 -11.85
N PRO A 152 14.66 0.65 -12.38
CA PRO A 152 14.91 2.01 -11.90
C PRO A 152 14.42 2.26 -10.46
N VAL A 153 13.62 1.38 -9.86
CA VAL A 153 13.16 1.52 -8.47
C VAL A 153 14.25 1.11 -7.46
N ILE A 154 15.17 0.23 -7.84
CA ILE A 154 16.21 -0.28 -6.93
C ILE A 154 17.05 0.82 -6.29
N PRO A 155 17.60 1.81 -7.04
CA PRO A 155 18.37 2.90 -6.44
C PRO A 155 17.60 3.70 -5.37
N TYR A 156 16.28 3.82 -5.51
CA TYR A 156 15.45 4.51 -4.52
C TYR A 156 15.25 3.67 -3.26
N ILE A 157 15.08 2.35 -3.38
CA ILE A 157 15.02 1.43 -2.24
C ILE A 157 16.35 1.46 -1.47
N LEU A 158 17.49 1.37 -2.17
CA LEU A 158 18.81 1.49 -1.56
C LEU A 158 19.00 2.82 -0.84
N LYS A 159 18.47 3.92 -1.39
CA LYS A 159 18.52 5.24 -0.75
C LYS A 159 17.72 5.27 0.55
N LEU A 160 16.56 4.63 0.62
CA LEU A 160 15.79 4.50 1.86
C LEU A 160 16.57 3.75 2.93
N LEU A 161 17.16 2.60 2.56
CA LEU A 161 17.98 1.79 3.47
C LEU A 161 19.21 2.57 3.96
N ARG A 162 19.89 3.30 3.07
CA ARG A 162 21.03 4.18 3.41
C ARG A 162 20.63 5.28 4.40
N CYS A 163 19.40 5.75 4.36
CA CYS A 163 18.86 6.68 5.35
C CYS A 163 18.48 6.01 6.67
N GLY A 164 18.66 4.69 6.81
CA GLY A 164 18.29 3.92 8.01
C GLY A 164 16.78 3.71 8.15
N ILE A 165 16.02 3.82 7.05
CA ILE A 165 14.58 3.56 7.01
C ILE A 165 14.40 2.06 6.80
N ASN A 166 13.48 1.45 7.56
CA ASN A 166 13.08 0.08 7.32
C ASN A 166 12.26 0.00 6.03
N VAL A 167 12.52 -1.02 5.22
CA VAL A 167 11.78 -1.28 4.00
C VAL A 167 11.14 -2.67 4.10
N GLY A 168 9.82 -2.70 3.98
CA GLY A 168 9.05 -3.94 3.95
C GLY A 168 8.48 -4.18 2.56
N ILE A 169 8.71 -5.35 1.99
CA ILE A 169 8.02 -5.79 0.78
C ILE A 169 6.92 -6.75 1.22
N VAL A 170 5.68 -6.43 0.87
CA VAL A 170 4.51 -7.21 1.27
C VAL A 170 3.95 -7.86 0.00
N THR A 171 3.73 -9.16 0.04
CA THR A 171 3.21 -9.90 -1.11
C THR A 171 2.22 -10.98 -0.69
N ALA A 172 1.20 -11.19 -1.50
CA ALA A 172 0.28 -12.32 -1.36
C ALA A 172 0.94 -13.66 -1.69
N ALA A 173 2.07 -13.68 -2.40
CA ALA A 173 2.83 -14.89 -2.69
C ALA A 173 3.21 -15.61 -1.39
N GLY A 174 2.74 -16.83 -1.22
CA GLY A 174 2.82 -17.58 0.04
C GLY A 174 3.83 -18.71 0.00
N TYR A 175 5.11 -18.37 -0.08
CA TYR A 175 6.18 -19.35 -0.03
C TYR A 175 6.73 -19.44 1.40
N ASP A 176 6.99 -20.65 1.86
CA ASP A 176 7.63 -20.93 3.15
C ASP A 176 9.17 -20.95 3.05
N GLU A 177 9.70 -20.98 1.83
CA GLU A 177 11.12 -20.98 1.56
C GLU A 177 11.64 -19.61 1.10
N ALA A 178 12.75 -19.17 1.68
CA ALA A 178 13.41 -17.91 1.36
C ALA A 178 13.83 -17.82 -0.13
N GLY A 179 14.34 -18.91 -0.69
CA GLY A 179 14.86 -18.95 -2.05
C GLY A 179 13.89 -18.51 -3.14
N THR A 180 12.58 -18.71 -2.92
CA THR A 180 11.57 -18.25 -3.88
C THR A 180 11.44 -16.73 -3.88
N TYR A 181 11.48 -16.09 -2.70
CA TYR A 181 11.51 -14.63 -2.59
C TYR A 181 12.83 -14.05 -3.10
N GLU A 182 13.94 -14.74 -2.87
CA GLU A 182 15.25 -14.36 -3.40
C GLU A 182 15.24 -14.33 -4.94
N ASN A 183 14.66 -15.31 -5.58
CA ASN A 183 14.48 -15.32 -7.03
C ASN A 183 13.62 -14.15 -7.53
N ARG A 184 12.53 -13.82 -6.82
CA ARG A 184 11.66 -12.69 -7.16
C ARG A 184 12.38 -11.34 -7.01
N LEU A 185 13.23 -11.20 -6.02
CA LEU A 185 13.92 -9.95 -5.68
C LEU A 185 15.41 -9.97 -6.01
N LYS A 186 15.84 -10.92 -6.87
CA LYS A 186 17.26 -11.15 -7.16
C LYS A 186 18.03 -9.87 -7.49
N GLY A 187 17.47 -9.01 -8.32
CA GLY A 187 18.14 -7.75 -8.70
C GLY A 187 18.34 -6.81 -7.51
N LEU A 188 17.37 -6.72 -6.61
CA LEU A 188 17.49 -5.90 -5.39
C LEU A 188 18.51 -6.48 -4.41
N ILE A 189 18.47 -7.79 -4.20
CA ILE A 189 19.39 -8.48 -3.26
C ILE A 189 20.83 -8.31 -3.71
N VAL A 190 21.12 -8.54 -5.00
CA VAL A 190 22.46 -8.37 -5.58
C VAL A 190 22.90 -6.91 -5.48
N ALA A 191 22.05 -5.95 -5.86
CA ALA A 191 22.37 -4.54 -5.75
C ALA A 191 22.63 -4.09 -4.31
N LEU A 192 21.93 -4.67 -3.34
CA LEU A 192 22.13 -4.39 -1.92
C LEU A 192 23.46 -4.98 -1.42
N HIS A 193 23.78 -6.22 -1.82
CA HIS A 193 25.05 -6.85 -1.52
C HIS A 193 26.23 -6.04 -2.07
N ASP A 194 26.18 -5.64 -3.35
CA ASP A 194 27.20 -4.85 -4.04
C ASP A 194 27.39 -3.44 -3.44
N SER A 195 26.42 -2.94 -2.66
CA SER A 195 26.50 -1.61 -2.07
C SER A 195 27.47 -1.57 -0.90
N THR A 196 28.65 -1.03 -1.11
CA THR A 196 29.70 -0.89 -0.10
C THR A 196 29.49 0.27 0.86
N ASP A 197 28.65 1.21 0.49
CA ASP A 197 28.32 2.44 1.25
C ASP A 197 27.12 2.28 2.20
N ILE A 198 26.47 1.11 2.22
CA ILE A 198 25.39 0.78 3.14
C ILE A 198 25.92 -0.22 4.18
N PRO A 199 25.98 0.13 5.47
CA PRO A 199 26.38 -0.81 6.51
C PRO A 199 25.45 -2.03 6.57
N VAL A 200 25.97 -3.21 6.92
CA VAL A 200 25.20 -4.46 7.05
C VAL A 200 23.98 -4.28 7.95
N SER A 201 24.11 -3.55 9.05
CA SER A 201 23.00 -3.25 9.95
C SER A 201 21.86 -2.46 9.30
N GLN A 202 22.14 -1.64 8.28
CA GLN A 202 21.12 -0.93 7.50
C GLN A 202 20.57 -1.79 6.36
N LYS A 203 21.39 -2.66 5.78
CA LYS A 203 20.92 -3.66 4.79
C LYS A 203 19.88 -4.60 5.41
N GLN A 204 20.07 -4.99 6.67
CA GLN A 204 19.13 -5.81 7.44
C GLN A 204 17.78 -5.13 7.75
N ASN A 205 17.62 -3.84 7.43
CA ASN A 205 16.33 -3.16 7.47
C ASN A 205 15.42 -3.54 6.30
N LEU A 206 15.89 -4.35 5.33
CA LEU A 206 15.05 -4.93 4.29
C LEU A 206 14.37 -6.20 4.81
N THR A 207 13.04 -6.21 4.75
CA THR A 207 12.21 -7.36 5.16
C THR A 207 11.19 -7.71 4.07
N ILE A 208 10.74 -8.96 4.04
CA ILE A 208 9.64 -9.43 3.21
C ILE A 208 8.60 -10.07 4.09
N MET A 209 7.34 -9.68 3.89
CA MET A 209 6.18 -10.33 4.50
C MET A 209 5.37 -11.01 3.39
N GLY A 210 5.31 -12.33 3.42
CA GLY A 210 4.65 -13.13 2.42
C GLY A 210 3.45 -13.90 2.94
N GLY A 211 2.62 -14.39 2.01
CA GLY A 211 1.49 -15.28 2.28
C GLY A 211 0.44 -14.68 3.20
N GLU A 212 0.00 -13.46 2.92
CA GLU A 212 -0.96 -12.70 3.75
C GLU A 212 -0.57 -12.72 5.23
N SER A 213 0.65 -12.24 5.52
CA SER A 213 1.22 -12.20 6.88
C SER A 213 1.46 -13.57 7.52
N SER A 214 1.73 -14.60 6.70
CA SER A 214 2.08 -15.93 7.21
C SER A 214 3.56 -16.11 7.49
N TYR A 215 4.41 -15.36 6.78
CA TYR A 215 5.87 -15.49 6.82
C TYR A 215 6.52 -14.12 6.84
N LEU A 216 7.59 -13.98 7.61
CA LEU A 216 8.44 -12.79 7.64
C LEU A 216 9.90 -13.21 7.46
N PHE A 217 10.56 -12.57 6.51
CA PHE A 217 11.97 -12.78 6.23
C PHE A 217 12.72 -11.46 6.34
N ARG A 218 14.00 -11.53 6.72
CA ARG A 218 14.90 -10.37 6.79
C ARG A 218 16.14 -10.65 5.96
N TYR A 219 16.62 -9.63 5.28
CA TYR A 219 17.89 -9.69 4.59
C TYR A 219 19.02 -9.97 5.58
N TYR A 220 19.94 -10.84 5.18
CA TYR A 220 21.18 -11.11 5.88
C TYR A 220 22.33 -11.16 4.88
N GLU A 221 23.53 -10.84 5.34
CA GLU A 221 24.76 -11.16 4.62
C GLU A 221 25.84 -11.53 5.64
N ASP A 222 26.65 -12.51 5.23
CA ASP A 222 27.84 -12.92 5.93
C ASP A 222 29.04 -12.60 5.04
N PRO A 223 29.81 -11.54 5.35
CA PRO A 223 30.94 -11.12 4.53
C PRO A 223 32.10 -12.13 4.52
N GLU A 224 32.18 -13.02 5.54
CA GLU A 224 33.27 -14.01 5.63
C GLU A 224 32.99 -15.23 4.71
N GLU A 225 31.73 -15.58 4.51
CA GLU A 225 31.32 -16.72 3.70
C GLU A 225 30.81 -16.33 2.30
N ASP A 226 30.80 -15.03 1.96
CA ASP A 226 30.19 -14.47 0.74
C ASP A 226 28.75 -14.99 0.52
N ASN A 227 28.01 -15.09 1.63
CA ASN A 227 26.68 -15.63 1.69
C ASN A 227 25.68 -14.53 2.05
N PHE A 228 24.67 -14.33 1.21
CA PHE A 228 23.64 -13.31 1.40
C PHE A 228 22.30 -13.77 0.84
N GLY A 229 21.21 -13.21 1.39
CA GLY A 229 19.85 -13.56 0.99
C GLY A 229 18.82 -13.19 2.04
N PHE A 230 17.83 -14.04 2.20
CA PHE A 230 16.78 -13.87 3.20
C PHE A 230 16.79 -15.00 4.23
N ARG A 231 16.67 -14.63 5.49
CA ARG A 231 16.48 -15.56 6.59
C ARG A 231 15.11 -15.36 7.20
N GLN A 232 14.38 -16.45 7.41
CA GLN A 232 13.09 -16.42 8.08
C GLN A 232 13.24 -15.97 9.53
N ILE A 233 12.36 -15.07 9.97
CA ILE A 233 12.26 -14.62 11.35
C ILE A 233 11.27 -15.51 12.07
N ASP A 234 11.62 -15.96 13.28
CA ASP A 234 10.74 -16.78 14.10
C ASP A 234 9.42 -16.04 14.36
N LYS A 235 8.32 -16.76 14.29
CA LYS A 235 6.95 -16.22 14.53
C LYS A 235 6.81 -15.60 15.90
N GLU A 236 7.53 -16.13 16.88
CA GLU A 236 7.53 -15.59 18.25
C GLU A 236 8.11 -14.18 18.34
N GLU A 237 8.97 -13.78 17.42
CA GLU A 237 9.59 -12.45 17.42
C GLU A 237 8.66 -11.35 16.88
N TRP A 238 7.79 -11.68 15.90
CA TRP A 238 7.06 -10.64 15.16
C TRP A 238 5.54 -10.73 15.24
N LEU A 239 4.97 -11.87 15.59
CA LEU A 239 3.51 -11.99 15.73
C LEU A 239 2.99 -11.10 16.86
N LEU A 240 1.89 -10.40 16.60
CA LEU A 240 1.21 -9.63 17.64
C LEU A 240 0.75 -10.53 18.78
N PRO A 241 0.79 -10.08 20.06
CA PRO A 241 0.39 -10.88 21.21
C PRO A 241 -1.00 -11.51 21.06
N ARG A 242 -1.97 -10.75 20.53
CA ARG A 242 -3.32 -11.29 20.26
C ARG A 242 -3.34 -12.40 19.21
N MET A 243 -2.41 -12.39 18.24
CA MET A 243 -2.31 -13.42 17.21
C MET A 243 -1.65 -14.69 17.74
N LYS A 244 -0.70 -14.54 18.67
CA LYS A 244 -0.10 -15.67 19.40
C LYS A 244 -1.11 -16.38 20.30
N ALA A 245 -2.08 -15.63 20.82
CA ALA A 245 -3.15 -16.17 21.67
C ALA A 245 -4.24 -16.93 20.88
N TRP A 246 -4.26 -16.88 19.54
CA TRP A 246 -5.23 -17.63 18.77
C TRP A 246 -4.98 -19.12 18.87
N ALA A 247 -6.00 -19.87 19.29
CA ALA A 247 -5.94 -21.32 19.30
C ALA A 247 -5.83 -21.85 17.86
N LEU A 248 -4.84 -22.69 17.61
CA LEU A 248 -4.63 -23.28 16.27
C LEU A 248 -5.89 -23.99 15.77
N GLU A 249 -6.62 -24.65 16.67
CA GLU A 249 -7.88 -25.33 16.33
C GLU A 249 -8.95 -24.37 15.81
N ASP A 250 -9.05 -23.15 16.35
CA ASP A 250 -10.02 -22.15 15.91
C ASP A 250 -9.60 -21.54 14.56
N VAL A 251 -8.31 -21.33 14.34
CA VAL A 251 -7.76 -20.91 13.05
C VAL A 251 -8.10 -21.97 11.98
N GLU A 252 -7.83 -23.25 12.26
CA GLU A 252 -8.11 -24.35 11.35
C GLU A 252 -9.61 -24.50 11.06
N LYS A 253 -10.47 -24.38 12.05
CA LYS A 253 -11.94 -24.39 11.86
C LYS A 253 -12.40 -23.23 10.96
N THR A 254 -11.84 -22.02 11.18
CA THR A 254 -12.19 -20.84 10.40
C THR A 254 -11.77 -21.00 8.94
N LEU A 255 -10.54 -21.44 8.71
CA LEU A 255 -10.02 -21.68 7.36
C LEU A 255 -10.79 -22.80 6.64
N TYR A 256 -11.13 -23.88 7.35
CA TYR A 256 -11.95 -24.97 6.80
C TYR A 256 -13.34 -24.48 6.41
N PHE A 257 -13.97 -23.66 7.25
CA PHE A 257 -15.28 -23.07 6.94
C PHE A 257 -15.21 -22.17 5.70
N ALA A 258 -14.19 -21.32 5.61
CA ALA A 258 -13.95 -20.45 4.47
C ALA A 258 -13.75 -21.27 3.17
N GLU A 259 -12.86 -22.24 3.20
CA GLU A 259 -12.60 -23.15 2.06
C GLU A 259 -13.87 -23.88 1.60
N ARG A 260 -14.63 -24.43 2.53
CA ARG A 260 -15.89 -25.10 2.23
C ARG A 260 -16.93 -24.16 1.62
N THR A 261 -16.96 -22.90 2.10
CA THR A 261 -17.88 -21.88 1.58
C THR A 261 -17.50 -21.49 0.16
N LEU A 262 -16.23 -21.23 -0.11
CA LEU A 262 -15.74 -20.93 -1.46
C LEU A 262 -15.99 -22.11 -2.42
N ASN A 263 -15.79 -23.35 -1.98
CA ASN A 263 -16.10 -24.53 -2.80
C ASN A 263 -17.61 -24.66 -3.14
N ARG A 264 -18.49 -24.28 -2.22
CA ARG A 264 -19.93 -24.24 -2.47
C ARG A 264 -20.29 -23.12 -3.46
N LEU A 265 -19.69 -21.91 -3.28
CA LEU A 265 -19.89 -20.79 -4.16
C LEU A 265 -19.41 -21.10 -5.59
N ARG A 266 -18.21 -21.69 -5.73
CA ARG A 266 -17.69 -22.13 -7.03
C ARG A 266 -18.67 -23.02 -7.77
N LYS A 267 -19.27 -23.98 -7.06
CA LYS A 267 -20.29 -24.87 -7.63
C LYS A 267 -21.59 -24.14 -7.96
N ARG A 268 -22.08 -23.27 -7.07
CA ARG A 268 -23.33 -22.53 -7.24
C ARG A 268 -23.26 -21.55 -8.43
N LEU A 269 -22.11 -20.88 -8.59
CA LEU A 269 -21.87 -19.94 -9.69
C LEU A 269 -21.41 -20.64 -10.97
N ASN A 270 -21.25 -21.98 -10.92
CA ASN A 270 -20.79 -22.78 -12.05
C ASN A 270 -19.48 -22.26 -12.67
N LEU A 271 -18.54 -21.84 -11.80
CA LEU A 271 -17.26 -21.29 -12.24
C LEU A 271 -16.44 -22.33 -12.99
N PRO A 272 -15.61 -21.89 -13.95
CA PRO A 272 -14.74 -22.76 -14.74
C PRO A 272 -13.84 -23.66 -13.86
N SER A 273 -13.51 -24.85 -14.36
CA SER A 273 -12.71 -25.83 -13.63
C SER A 273 -11.28 -25.36 -13.36
N GLU A 274 -10.79 -24.46 -14.18
CA GLU A 274 -9.46 -23.84 -14.09
C GLU A 274 -9.33 -22.92 -12.89
N ILE A 275 -10.43 -22.35 -12.41
CA ILE A 275 -10.46 -21.54 -11.19
C ILE A 275 -10.31 -22.45 -9.99
N SER A 276 -9.28 -22.22 -9.20
CA SER A 276 -8.92 -23.05 -8.05
C SER A 276 -9.04 -22.33 -6.72
N ILE A 277 -9.21 -23.10 -5.65
CA ILE A 277 -9.18 -22.59 -4.28
C ILE A 277 -7.85 -22.97 -3.69
N ILE A 278 -7.12 -21.96 -3.21
CA ILE A 278 -5.83 -22.13 -2.55
C ILE A 278 -6.02 -21.94 -1.05
N ARG A 279 -5.55 -22.92 -0.27
CA ARG A 279 -5.45 -22.83 1.16
C ARG A 279 -4.01 -22.59 1.57
N LYS A 280 -3.79 -21.53 2.33
CA LYS A 280 -2.53 -21.15 2.94
C LYS A 280 -2.61 -21.33 4.46
N VAL A 281 -1.51 -21.10 5.17
CA VAL A 281 -1.44 -21.26 6.62
C VAL A 281 -2.45 -20.37 7.37
N ARG A 282 -2.74 -19.19 6.85
CA ARG A 282 -3.61 -18.18 7.48
C ARG A 282 -4.62 -17.55 6.53
N ALA A 283 -4.72 -18.06 5.32
CA ALA A 283 -5.63 -17.53 4.32
C ALA A 283 -6.22 -18.64 3.46
N VAL A 284 -7.41 -18.39 2.93
CA VAL A 284 -8.03 -19.18 1.88
C VAL A 284 -8.45 -18.20 0.80
N GLY A 285 -8.08 -18.47 -0.44
CA GLY A 285 -8.42 -17.63 -1.57
C GLY A 285 -8.92 -18.42 -2.76
N ILE A 286 -9.66 -17.76 -3.63
CA ILE A 286 -10.02 -18.25 -4.95
C ILE A 286 -9.11 -17.54 -5.95
N VAL A 287 -8.53 -18.29 -6.88
CA VAL A 287 -7.57 -17.76 -7.84
C VAL A 287 -7.98 -18.09 -9.25
N PRO A 288 -7.77 -17.17 -10.20
CA PRO A 288 -7.94 -17.45 -11.62
C PRO A 288 -7.00 -18.57 -12.05
N GLY A 289 -7.35 -19.20 -13.15
CA GLY A 289 -6.54 -20.25 -13.76
C GLY A 289 -6.17 -19.90 -15.18
N GLU A 290 -5.61 -20.88 -15.88
CA GLU A 290 -5.27 -20.74 -17.29
C GLU A 290 -5.90 -21.89 -18.08
N ARG A 291 -6.38 -21.59 -19.27
CA ARG A 291 -6.87 -22.57 -20.25
C ARG A 291 -5.98 -22.50 -21.47
N TYR A 292 -5.55 -23.64 -21.96
CA TYR A 292 -4.85 -23.69 -23.24
C TYR A 292 -5.83 -23.45 -24.38
N ASP A 293 -5.58 -22.38 -25.15
CA ASP A 293 -6.34 -22.06 -26.34
C ASP A 293 -5.66 -22.67 -27.57
N GLU A 294 -6.34 -23.61 -28.22
CA GLU A 294 -5.80 -24.31 -29.39
C GLU A 294 -5.64 -23.40 -30.63
N ALA A 295 -6.44 -22.33 -30.71
CA ALA A 295 -6.38 -21.41 -31.84
C ALA A 295 -5.15 -20.51 -31.78
N SER A 296 -4.86 -19.95 -30.61
CA SER A 296 -3.68 -19.11 -30.38
C SER A 296 -2.42 -19.88 -30.01
N LYS A 297 -2.54 -21.16 -29.67
CA LYS A 297 -1.48 -22.05 -29.14
C LYS A 297 -0.79 -21.46 -27.90
N ARG A 298 -1.54 -20.79 -27.04
CA ARG A 298 -1.03 -20.15 -25.82
C ARG A 298 -2.00 -20.39 -24.66
N PRO A 299 -1.50 -20.39 -23.41
CA PRO A 299 -2.36 -20.29 -22.24
C PRO A 299 -3.08 -18.95 -22.25
N VAL A 300 -4.39 -18.96 -22.01
CA VAL A 300 -5.23 -17.78 -21.87
C VAL A 300 -5.78 -17.75 -20.44
N PRO A 301 -5.68 -16.63 -19.73
CA PRO A 301 -6.18 -16.54 -18.37
C PRO A 301 -7.70 -16.71 -18.32
N VAL A 302 -8.16 -17.47 -17.34
CA VAL A 302 -9.57 -17.64 -16.99
C VAL A 302 -9.80 -16.85 -15.71
N ASN A 303 -10.26 -15.61 -15.85
CA ASN A 303 -10.49 -14.69 -14.74
C ASN A 303 -11.91 -14.82 -14.21
N LEU A 304 -12.09 -14.41 -12.95
CA LEU A 304 -13.39 -14.13 -12.37
C LEU A 304 -13.87 -12.76 -12.89
N ASP A 305 -15.13 -12.65 -13.25
CA ASP A 305 -15.72 -11.36 -13.56
C ASP A 305 -16.13 -10.61 -12.28
N ARG A 306 -16.54 -9.36 -12.45
CA ARG A 306 -16.87 -8.51 -11.31
C ARG A 306 -18.09 -9.03 -10.52
N GLU A 307 -19.10 -9.57 -11.22
CA GLU A 307 -20.32 -10.09 -10.60
C GLU A 307 -20.03 -11.39 -9.82
N GLU A 308 -19.04 -12.18 -10.26
CA GLU A 308 -18.58 -13.39 -9.57
C GLU A 308 -17.77 -13.08 -8.31
N LEU A 309 -17.14 -11.88 -8.24
CA LEU A 309 -16.34 -11.42 -7.10
C LEU A 309 -17.18 -10.74 -6.01
N GLU A 310 -18.32 -10.14 -6.36
CA GLU A 310 -19.29 -9.50 -5.46
C GLU A 310 -20.29 -10.53 -4.90
#